data_f9df5f409e5ed6b78fe8d0b8a05edbd7
#
_entry.id   f9df5f409e5ed6b78fe8d0b8a05edbd7
#
_cell.length_a   1.000
_cell.length_b   1.000
_cell.length_c   1.000
_cell.angle_alpha   90.00
_cell.angle_beta   90.00
_cell.angle_gamma   90.00
#
_symmetry.space_group_name_H-M   'P 1'
#
loop_
_entity.id
_entity.type
_entity.pdbx_description
1 polymer ?
#
loop_
_entity_poly.entity_id
_entity_poly.type
_entity_poly.pdbx_seq_one_letter_code
_entity_poly.pdbx_strand_id
1 'polypeptide(L)'
;MALVQKTEPVTTEKAADLGAHNETDYAVRPHQGNSSGRNQSGNVRRRSPRSYQERNEQRPRHVTHQSQNTADGQSQDKGGSAQQATFNDNRPFEERSLNELIGYARKLGIVGSTLKSKIELIERIKYVQAHPDLEMEVEGVLEKLPDGFGFLRSAHYDYVSGPDDVYVSPSQIRRFNLRPGDMINGVIRKPKEGEKYFALLKVNKINYQDPASLIDRPHFERLSPLHPSKKFNLEHEPTKFATRIMDLFTPVGKGQRGLIVAPPKVGKTLLVKEFAQSIIANHPEVFLIVLLVDERPEEVADMERTVKGFTAEVISSTFDESAERHVQVAETVLEKAKRLVECGKDVVILLDSLTRLARAYNTIAPASGKILTGGIDANALQRPKRFFGAARATEEAGSLTIMATAMIDNGSRMDEVIYEEFKGTGNMEMHMTRKLSNKRIFPAFDLLISGTRRDDLLYPEEDLNRVWILQKFLSNMNTIEAMEFLIEKMKKHKVNRDFLDSMNKKDDKNTQNSNNI
;
A
#
# COMPACT_ATOMS: atom_id res chain seq x y z
N MET A 1 8.62 38.55 35.03
CA MET A 1 7.81 39.25 36.06
C MET A 1 6.35 38.89 35.85
N ALA A 2 5.91 38.09 36.80
CA ALA A 2 4.58 38.06 37.47
C ALA A 2 3.37 37.67 36.57
N LEU A 3 2.48 36.78 36.91
CA LEU A 3 2.10 36.10 38.18
C LEU A 3 1.24 34.87 37.83
N VAL A 4 1.45 33.86 38.59
CA VAL A 4 0.66 32.62 38.74
C VAL A 4 -0.69 32.93 39.36
N GLN A 5 -1.78 32.29 38.93
CA GLN A 5 -2.87 31.91 39.82
C GLN A 5 -3.39 30.50 39.48
N LYS A 6 -3.18 29.64 40.49
CA LYS A 6 -3.85 28.34 40.69
C LYS A 6 -5.26 28.59 41.18
N THR A 7 -6.22 27.76 40.79
CA THR A 7 -7.38 27.43 41.64
C THR A 7 -7.71 25.94 41.44
N GLU A 8 -7.72 25.26 42.57
CA GLU A 8 -8.11 23.88 42.81
C GLU A 8 -9.63 23.74 43.05
N PRO A 9 -10.16 22.54 43.29
CA PRO A 9 -11.46 22.08 42.81
C PRO A 9 -12.56 22.18 43.89
N VAL A 10 -13.81 22.10 43.46
CA VAL A 10 -14.98 21.96 44.36
C VAL A 10 -15.66 20.63 44.10
N THR A 11 -15.62 19.78 45.12
CA THR A 11 -16.47 18.61 45.37
C THR A 11 -17.81 19.01 45.99
N THR A 12 -18.89 18.33 45.64
CA THR A 12 -20.05 17.91 46.49
C THR A 12 -21.04 17.14 45.62
N GLU A 13 -21.26 15.88 45.84
CA GLU A 13 -22.07 15.06 46.78
C GLU A 13 -23.59 15.27 46.72
N LYS A 14 -24.25 14.06 46.64
CA LYS A 14 -25.62 13.64 47.06
C LYS A 14 -26.76 13.83 46.06
N ALA A 15 -27.48 12.85 45.71
CA ALA A 15 -28.05 11.57 46.20
C ALA A 15 -29.55 11.53 45.97
N ALA A 16 -30.08 10.35 45.82
CA ALA A 16 -31.47 9.86 45.97
C ALA A 16 -32.33 9.84 44.68
N ASP A 17 -32.65 8.69 44.11
CA ASP A 17 -33.47 7.53 44.53
C ASP A 17 -34.95 7.65 44.09
N LEU A 18 -35.50 6.57 43.57
CA LEU A 18 -36.88 6.19 43.20
C LEU A 18 -37.07 5.95 41.69
N GLY A 19 -37.44 4.81 41.19
CA GLY A 19 -38.20 3.67 41.65
C GLY A 19 -38.40 2.69 40.49
N ALA A 20 -38.61 1.47 40.86
CA ALA A 20 -38.76 0.24 40.08
C ALA A 20 -40.05 0.11 39.23
N HIS A 21 -39.99 -0.82 38.33
CA HIS A 21 -40.99 -1.72 37.71
C HIS A 21 -40.87 -1.70 36.17
N ASN A 22 -40.78 -2.74 35.41
CA ASN A 22 -41.30 -4.08 35.42
C ASN A 22 -40.53 -4.99 34.47
N GLU A 23 -40.28 -6.20 34.90
CA GLU A 23 -39.92 -7.36 34.10
C GLU A 23 -41.08 -7.77 33.20
N THR A 24 -40.80 -8.25 31.99
CA THR A 24 -41.58 -9.28 31.33
C THR A 24 -40.66 -10.22 30.55
N ASP A 25 -40.52 -11.39 31.11
CA ASP A 25 -40.05 -12.64 30.53
C ASP A 25 -40.81 -12.99 29.25
N TYR A 26 -40.09 -13.45 28.23
CA TYR A 26 -40.66 -14.40 27.27
C TYR A 26 -39.72 -15.58 27.09
N ALA A 27 -40.19 -16.69 27.67
CA ALA A 27 -39.61 -18.01 27.65
C ALA A 27 -39.73 -18.68 26.26
N VAL A 28 -38.67 -19.36 25.93
CA VAL A 28 -38.55 -20.32 24.82
C VAL A 28 -39.35 -21.59 25.16
N ARG A 29 -40.14 -22.12 24.21
CA ARG A 29 -40.60 -23.51 24.21
C ARG A 29 -40.32 -24.19 22.87
N PRO A 30 -39.88 -25.47 22.90
CA PRO A 30 -39.59 -26.24 21.71
C PRO A 30 -40.83 -27.00 21.23
N HIS A 31 -40.99 -27.09 19.91
CA HIS A 31 -41.98 -28.01 19.31
C HIS A 31 -41.33 -29.33 18.93
N GLN A 32 -41.80 -30.37 19.60
CA GLN A 32 -41.71 -31.77 19.18
C GLN A 32 -42.93 -32.13 18.32
N GLY A 33 -42.70 -33.00 17.35
CA GLY A 33 -43.67 -34.09 17.19
C GLY A 33 -44.25 -34.34 15.83
N ASN A 34 -43.91 -35.46 15.31
CA ASN A 34 -44.63 -36.63 14.81
C ASN A 34 -44.77 -36.78 13.29
N SER A 35 -44.01 -37.71 12.75
CA SER A 35 -44.25 -39.14 12.41
C SER A 35 -45.46 -39.44 11.51
N SER A 36 -45.17 -39.98 10.34
CA SER A 36 -45.73 -41.16 9.67
C SER A 36 -45.31 -41.09 8.18
N GLY A 37 -44.63 -42.03 7.56
CA GLY A 37 -44.72 -43.45 7.55
C GLY A 37 -44.97 -43.90 6.11
N ARG A 38 -43.98 -44.57 5.48
CA ARG A 38 -44.19 -45.77 4.68
C ARG A 38 -42.96 -46.22 3.91
N ASN A 39 -42.61 -47.44 4.19
CA ASN A 39 -41.69 -48.36 3.55
C ASN A 39 -41.66 -48.33 2.02
N GLN A 40 -40.45 -48.50 1.43
CA GLN A 40 -40.21 -49.61 0.52
C GLN A 40 -38.73 -49.97 0.43
N SER A 41 -38.50 -51.24 0.51
CA SER A 41 -37.28 -52.04 0.52
C SER A 41 -36.45 -51.94 -0.76
N GLY A 42 -35.12 -51.94 -0.61
CA GLY A 42 -34.18 -52.15 -1.69
C GLY A 42 -32.79 -52.58 -1.16
N ASN A 43 -32.61 -53.87 -1.10
CA ASN A 43 -31.39 -54.59 -0.77
C ASN A 43 -30.23 -54.22 -1.68
N VAL A 44 -29.07 -53.78 -1.19
CA VAL A 44 -27.80 -54.00 -1.84
C VAL A 44 -26.67 -54.17 -0.83
N ARG A 45 -25.97 -55.23 -1.04
CA ARG A 45 -24.94 -55.95 -0.30
C ARG A 45 -23.77 -55.14 0.19
N ARG A 46 -23.39 -55.37 1.45
CA ARG A 46 -22.07 -55.10 2.04
C ARG A 46 -20.98 -55.91 1.31
N ARG A 47 -19.86 -55.25 0.96
CA ARG A 47 -18.55 -55.89 0.74
C ARG A 47 -17.48 -55.19 1.57
N SER A 48 -16.84 -55.99 2.41
CA SER A 48 -15.72 -55.69 3.28
C SER A 48 -14.40 -55.51 2.50
N PRO A 49 -13.34 -54.89 3.09
CA PRO A 49 -12.09 -54.60 2.40
C PRO A 49 -11.16 -55.81 2.37
N ARG A 50 -10.48 -55.99 1.27
CA ARG A 50 -9.36 -56.92 1.13
C ARG A 50 -8.03 -56.16 1.18
N SER A 51 -7.21 -56.61 2.13
CA SER A 51 -5.76 -56.42 2.24
C SER A 51 -5.03 -56.84 0.97
N TYR A 52 -4.04 -56.05 0.56
CA TYR A 52 -3.00 -56.49 -0.38
C TYR A 52 -1.65 -56.39 0.31
N GLN A 53 -1.03 -57.57 0.33
CA GLN A 53 0.32 -57.86 0.77
C GLN A 53 1.39 -57.33 -0.24
N GLU A 54 2.52 -57.11 0.33
CA GLU A 54 3.82 -56.86 -0.29
C GLU A 54 4.17 -57.79 -1.48
N ARG A 55 4.77 -57.21 -2.50
CA ARG A 55 5.72 -57.95 -3.39
C ARG A 55 6.94 -57.09 -3.68
N ASN A 56 8.03 -57.63 -3.22
CA ASN A 56 9.41 -57.27 -3.43
C ASN A 56 9.86 -57.59 -4.88
N GLU A 57 11.04 -57.03 -5.26
CA GLU A 57 11.91 -57.37 -6.42
C GLU A 57 11.57 -56.57 -7.69
N GLN A 58 12.50 -55.87 -8.36
CA GLN A 58 13.91 -56.13 -8.71
C GLN A 58 14.54 -54.86 -9.32
N ARG A 59 15.78 -54.59 -8.97
CA ARG A 59 16.67 -53.64 -9.68
C ARG A 59 17.12 -54.21 -11.01
N PRO A 60 17.33 -53.42 -12.07
CA PRO A 60 18.29 -53.71 -13.14
C PRO A 60 19.60 -52.94 -12.98
N ARG A 61 20.61 -53.65 -13.39
CA ARG A 61 22.05 -53.43 -13.27
C ARG A 61 22.55 -52.33 -14.19
N HIS A 62 23.68 -51.74 -13.78
CA HIS A 62 24.64 -50.98 -14.57
C HIS A 62 24.94 -51.59 -15.96
N VAL A 63 24.98 -50.72 -16.97
CA VAL A 63 25.71 -50.94 -18.19
C VAL A 63 26.66 -49.77 -18.39
N THR A 64 27.95 -50.07 -18.23
CA THR A 64 29.10 -49.27 -18.64
C THR A 64 29.24 -49.37 -20.16
N HIS A 65 29.26 -48.25 -20.86
CA HIS A 65 29.85 -48.17 -22.20
C HIS A 65 30.96 -47.11 -22.20
N GLN A 66 32.19 -47.63 -22.35
CA GLN A 66 33.33 -46.88 -22.85
C GLN A 66 33.20 -46.75 -24.38
N SER A 67 33.47 -45.59 -24.91
CA SER A 67 34.10 -45.35 -26.22
C SER A 67 34.45 -43.87 -26.33
N GLN A 68 35.68 -43.58 -26.23
CA GLN A 68 36.65 -43.15 -27.26
C GLN A 68 36.43 -41.76 -27.86
N ASN A 69 37.45 -40.94 -27.59
CA ASN A 69 37.85 -39.64 -28.12
C ASN A 69 37.62 -39.43 -29.62
N THR A 70 37.11 -38.25 -29.97
CA THR A 70 37.68 -37.41 -31.03
C THR A 70 37.54 -35.93 -30.66
N ALA A 71 38.65 -35.22 -30.85
CA ALA A 71 38.80 -33.77 -30.59
C ALA A 71 38.11 -32.95 -31.68
N ASP A 72 37.58 -31.79 -31.32
CA ASP A 72 37.84 -30.43 -31.78
C ASP A 72 36.61 -29.56 -31.61
N GLY A 73 36.81 -28.40 -31.00
CA GLY A 73 35.75 -27.36 -30.91
C GLY A 73 35.86 -26.55 -29.62
N GLN A 74 36.90 -25.73 -29.52
CA GLN A 74 37.00 -24.71 -28.46
C GLN A 74 35.88 -23.69 -28.59
N SER A 75 34.95 -23.67 -27.64
CA SER A 75 34.21 -22.49 -27.26
C SER A 75 34.52 -22.22 -25.79
N GLN A 76 35.34 -21.20 -25.58
CA GLN A 76 35.71 -20.69 -24.26
C GLN A 76 34.49 -20.02 -23.62
N ASP A 77 33.81 -20.73 -22.75
CA ASP A 77 32.91 -20.15 -21.77
C ASP A 77 33.77 -19.59 -20.63
N LYS A 78 34.03 -18.26 -20.69
CA LYS A 78 34.69 -17.53 -19.60
C LYS A 78 33.68 -17.32 -18.48
N GLY A 79 33.52 -18.32 -17.63
CA GLY A 79 33.03 -18.16 -16.29
C GLY A 79 33.95 -17.18 -15.54
N GLY A 80 33.46 -15.93 -15.38
CA GLY A 80 34.16 -14.92 -14.62
C GLY A 80 34.27 -15.33 -13.16
N SER A 81 35.41 -15.89 -12.77
CA SER A 81 35.80 -15.99 -11.37
C SER A 81 35.82 -14.61 -10.79
N ALA A 82 34.89 -14.33 -9.83
CA ALA A 82 34.94 -13.15 -9.00
C ALA A 82 36.30 -13.14 -8.26
N GLN A 83 37.26 -12.39 -8.82
CA GLN A 83 38.55 -12.17 -8.19
C GLN A 83 38.29 -11.52 -6.82
N GLN A 84 38.65 -12.25 -5.76
CA GLN A 84 38.71 -11.69 -4.40
C GLN A 84 39.64 -10.47 -4.44
N ALA A 85 39.06 -9.29 -4.39
CA ALA A 85 39.81 -8.04 -4.32
C ALA A 85 40.68 -8.07 -3.04
N THR A 86 41.95 -8.25 -3.23
CA THR A 86 42.93 -8.25 -2.13
C THR A 86 43.04 -6.86 -1.54
N PHE A 87 43.07 -6.76 -0.20
CA PHE A 87 43.14 -5.50 0.57
C PHE A 87 44.43 -4.69 0.29
N ASN A 88 45.41 -5.24 -0.44
CA ASN A 88 46.74 -4.68 -0.69
C ASN A 88 46.92 -4.15 -2.12
N ASP A 89 45.81 -3.72 -2.75
CA ASP A 89 45.91 -3.07 -4.05
C ASP A 89 46.29 -1.59 -3.88
N ASN A 90 47.53 -1.22 -4.25
CA ASN A 90 48.05 0.15 -4.13
C ASN A 90 47.64 1.06 -5.28
N ARG A 91 46.79 0.59 -6.21
CA ARG A 91 46.26 1.46 -7.29
C ARG A 91 45.38 2.56 -6.73
N PRO A 92 45.45 3.78 -7.28
CA PRO A 92 44.52 4.87 -6.93
C PRO A 92 43.07 4.42 -7.11
N PHE A 93 42.16 4.96 -6.30
CA PHE A 93 40.72 4.62 -6.39
C PHE A 93 40.11 4.96 -7.75
N GLU A 94 40.63 5.98 -8.40
CA GLU A 94 40.18 6.47 -9.72
C GLU A 94 40.43 5.42 -10.81
N GLU A 95 41.47 4.60 -10.68
CA GLU A 95 41.85 3.55 -11.64
C GLU A 95 41.12 2.22 -11.43
N ARG A 96 40.48 2.04 -10.26
CA ARG A 96 39.75 0.81 -9.94
C ARG A 96 38.41 0.74 -10.66
N SER A 97 37.99 -0.46 -11.00
CA SER A 97 36.65 -0.68 -11.55
C SER A 97 35.56 -0.41 -10.49
N LEU A 98 34.34 -0.10 -10.93
CA LEU A 98 33.21 0.13 -10.03
C LEU A 98 32.96 -1.08 -9.12
N ASN A 99 33.04 -2.31 -9.65
CA ASN A 99 32.84 -3.54 -8.87
C ASN A 99 33.91 -3.74 -7.79
N GLU A 100 35.17 -3.40 -8.06
CA GLU A 100 36.25 -3.43 -7.06
C GLU A 100 36.00 -2.40 -5.95
N LEU A 101 35.55 -1.19 -6.32
CA LEU A 101 35.20 -0.15 -5.34
C LEU A 101 33.99 -0.53 -4.49
N ILE A 102 32.95 -1.15 -5.06
CA ILE A 102 31.80 -1.68 -4.32
C ILE A 102 32.25 -2.75 -3.33
N GLY A 103 33.08 -3.70 -3.75
CA GLY A 103 33.65 -4.72 -2.86
C GLY A 103 34.48 -4.12 -1.72
N TYR A 104 35.25 -3.09 -2.02
CA TYR A 104 36.05 -2.37 -1.03
C TYR A 104 35.19 -1.56 -0.04
N ALA A 105 34.19 -0.85 -0.56
CA ALA A 105 33.23 -0.08 0.26
C ALA A 105 32.46 -0.96 1.25
N ARG A 106 32.04 -2.16 0.83
CA ARG A 106 31.40 -3.15 1.72
C ARG A 106 32.30 -3.60 2.86
N LYS A 107 33.59 -3.84 2.57
CA LYS A 107 34.57 -4.17 3.61
C LYS A 107 34.78 -3.05 4.61
N LEU A 108 34.60 -1.79 4.21
CA LEU A 108 34.61 -0.63 5.10
C LEU A 108 33.29 -0.43 5.87
N GLY A 109 32.23 -1.15 5.52
CA GLY A 109 30.93 -1.02 6.18
C GLY A 109 29.97 -0.06 5.47
N ILE A 110 30.27 0.40 4.26
CA ILE A 110 29.44 1.35 3.51
C ILE A 110 28.27 0.62 2.88
N VAL A 111 27.05 0.93 3.35
CA VAL A 111 25.77 0.46 2.81
C VAL A 111 25.36 1.33 1.61
N GLY A 112 24.60 0.78 0.65
CA GLY A 112 24.16 1.48 -0.55
C GLY A 112 25.31 1.74 -1.55
N SER A 113 26.39 0.99 -1.46
CA SER A 113 27.58 1.14 -2.32
C SER A 113 27.26 0.85 -3.80
N THR A 114 26.29 -0.01 -4.09
CA THR A 114 25.85 -0.37 -5.45
C THR A 114 25.00 0.72 -6.14
N LEU A 115 24.43 1.65 -5.36
CA LEU A 115 23.55 2.71 -5.83
C LEU A 115 24.29 4.02 -6.15
N LYS A 116 25.58 4.10 -5.79
CA LYS A 116 26.39 5.31 -5.93
C LYS A 116 27.15 5.31 -7.25
N SER A 117 27.28 6.49 -7.83
CA SER A 117 28.21 6.71 -8.93
C SER A 117 29.65 6.42 -8.49
N LYS A 118 30.55 6.16 -9.44
CA LYS A 118 31.97 5.91 -9.13
C LYS A 118 32.59 7.06 -8.31
N ILE A 119 32.24 8.29 -8.65
CA ILE A 119 32.79 9.50 -7.99
C ILE A 119 32.30 9.59 -6.55
N GLU A 120 30.99 9.50 -6.34
CA GLU A 120 30.38 9.53 -5.00
C GLU A 120 30.89 8.40 -4.10
N LEU A 121 31.10 7.21 -4.69
CA LEU A 121 31.62 6.07 -3.96
C LEU A 121 33.07 6.28 -3.51
N ILE A 122 33.92 6.85 -4.37
CA ILE A 122 35.31 7.21 -4.03
C ILE A 122 35.34 8.26 -2.92
N GLU A 123 34.51 9.30 -3.01
CA GLU A 123 34.41 10.33 -1.97
C GLU A 123 33.97 9.73 -0.64
N ARG A 124 32.97 8.85 -0.65
CA ARG A 124 32.48 8.18 0.55
C ARG A 124 33.51 7.25 1.17
N ILE A 125 34.25 6.50 0.35
CA ILE A 125 35.37 5.65 0.79
C ILE A 125 36.44 6.51 1.48
N LYS A 126 36.89 7.59 0.85
CA LYS A 126 37.89 8.51 1.42
C LYS A 126 37.41 9.12 2.74
N TYR A 127 36.12 9.52 2.81
CA TYR A 127 35.52 10.06 4.02
C TYR A 127 35.54 9.05 5.18
N VAL A 128 35.11 7.81 4.94
CA VAL A 128 35.06 6.75 5.97
C VAL A 128 36.47 6.36 6.42
N GLN A 129 37.45 6.34 5.52
CA GLN A 129 38.86 6.10 5.90
C GLN A 129 39.47 7.20 6.77
N ALA A 130 39.05 8.45 6.55
CA ALA A 130 39.49 9.58 7.37
C ALA A 130 38.81 9.60 8.75
N HIS A 131 37.71 8.88 8.93
CA HIS A 131 36.92 8.83 10.18
C HIS A 131 36.68 7.35 10.61
N PRO A 132 37.71 6.67 11.13
CA PRO A 132 37.62 5.23 11.46
C PRO A 132 36.62 4.90 12.58
N ASP A 133 36.33 5.88 13.45
CA ASP A 133 35.37 5.76 14.55
C ASP A 133 33.92 6.08 14.16
N LEU A 134 33.66 6.33 12.88
CA LEU A 134 32.32 6.65 12.40
C LEU A 134 31.39 5.44 12.54
N GLU A 135 30.37 5.59 13.39
CA GLU A 135 29.27 4.62 13.47
C GLU A 135 28.46 4.67 12.17
N MET A 136 28.30 3.50 11.55
CA MET A 136 27.49 3.37 10.34
C MET A 136 26.04 3.13 10.71
N GLU A 137 25.20 4.11 10.44
CA GLU A 137 23.76 4.00 10.61
C GLU A 137 23.09 3.50 9.34
N VAL A 138 22.03 2.71 9.53
CA VAL A 138 21.16 2.20 8.47
C VAL A 138 19.70 2.34 8.86
N GLU A 139 18.86 2.51 7.87
CA GLU A 139 17.41 2.44 7.99
C GLU A 139 16.87 1.37 7.05
N GLY A 140 15.95 0.56 7.55
CA GLY A 140 15.34 -0.50 6.75
C GLY A 140 14.10 -1.11 7.38
N VAL A 141 13.31 -1.79 6.58
CA VAL A 141 12.08 -2.49 7.01
C VAL A 141 12.42 -3.92 7.39
N LEU A 142 11.95 -4.36 8.54
CA LEU A 142 12.19 -5.71 9.03
C LEU A 142 11.33 -6.73 8.27
N GLU A 143 12.00 -7.62 7.55
CA GLU A 143 11.45 -8.90 7.13
C GLU A 143 11.89 -9.98 8.13
N LYS A 144 10.92 -10.61 8.80
CA LYS A 144 11.17 -11.69 9.75
C LYS A 144 11.00 -13.05 9.07
N LEU A 145 11.99 -13.90 9.17
CA LEU A 145 11.98 -15.25 8.62
C LEU A 145 11.41 -16.28 9.62
N PRO A 146 10.93 -17.45 9.12
CA PRO A 146 10.36 -18.51 9.97
C PRO A 146 11.32 -18.99 11.07
N ASP A 147 12.63 -18.98 10.81
CA ASP A 147 13.68 -19.37 11.77
C ASP A 147 13.87 -18.40 12.94
N GLY A 148 13.10 -17.30 12.96
CA GLY A 148 13.05 -16.36 14.06
C GLY A 148 14.07 -15.22 14.00
N PHE A 149 15.00 -15.21 13.05
CA PHE A 149 15.83 -14.05 12.70
C PHE A 149 15.19 -13.22 11.60
N GLY A 150 15.78 -12.09 11.24
CA GLY A 150 15.26 -11.24 10.17
C GLY A 150 16.33 -10.47 9.43
N PHE A 151 15.90 -9.75 8.40
CA PHE A 151 16.73 -8.80 7.66
C PHE A 151 16.06 -7.44 7.60
N LEU A 152 16.84 -6.38 7.67
CA LEU A 152 16.39 -5.04 7.29
C LEU A 152 16.52 -4.91 5.78
N ARG A 153 15.40 -4.68 5.14
CA ARG A 153 15.28 -4.47 3.70
C ARG A 153 15.25 -2.99 3.38
N SER A 154 16.02 -2.59 2.38
CA SER A 154 16.10 -1.19 1.97
C SER A 154 14.98 -0.84 0.98
N ALA A 155 14.43 0.39 1.10
CA ALA A 155 13.51 0.96 0.12
C ALA A 155 14.15 1.09 -1.28
N HIS A 156 15.46 1.25 -1.37
CA HIS A 156 16.19 1.32 -2.65
C HIS A 156 16.17 0.03 -3.46
N TYR A 157 15.81 -1.08 -2.84
CA TYR A 157 15.62 -2.38 -3.51
C TYR A 157 14.16 -2.84 -3.40
N ASP A 158 13.24 -1.89 -3.25
CA ASP A 158 11.80 -2.16 -3.14
C ASP A 158 11.47 -3.20 -2.05
N TYR A 159 12.21 -3.18 -0.94
CA TYR A 159 12.09 -4.10 0.19
C TYR A 159 12.30 -5.59 -0.12
N VAL A 160 12.91 -5.90 -1.26
CA VAL A 160 13.30 -7.28 -1.59
C VAL A 160 14.72 -7.56 -1.13
N SER A 161 15.13 -8.83 -1.21
CA SER A 161 16.47 -9.26 -0.87
C SER A 161 17.52 -8.52 -1.72
N GLY A 162 18.41 -7.83 -1.06
CA GLY A 162 19.45 -7.01 -1.68
C GLY A 162 20.84 -7.26 -1.09
N PRO A 163 21.87 -6.70 -1.74
CA PRO A 163 23.25 -6.87 -1.31
C PRO A 163 23.57 -6.14 0.00
N ASP A 164 22.75 -5.18 0.38
CA ASP A 164 22.95 -4.33 1.55
C ASP A 164 22.04 -4.72 2.73
N ASP A 165 21.47 -5.93 2.69
CA ASP A 165 20.63 -6.46 3.75
C ASP A 165 21.39 -6.55 5.08
N VAL A 166 20.70 -6.18 6.14
CA VAL A 166 21.28 -6.19 7.49
C VAL A 166 20.62 -7.26 8.34
N TYR A 167 21.41 -8.20 8.82
CA TYR A 167 20.94 -9.27 9.70
C TYR A 167 20.50 -8.73 11.07
N VAL A 168 19.32 -9.17 11.51
CA VAL A 168 18.76 -8.89 12.84
C VAL A 168 18.62 -10.19 13.61
N SER A 169 19.23 -10.26 14.77
CA SER A 169 19.25 -11.47 15.58
C SER A 169 17.90 -11.77 16.26
N PRO A 170 17.57 -13.05 16.53
CA PRO A 170 16.37 -13.43 17.28
C PRO A 170 16.28 -12.78 18.67
N SER A 171 17.43 -12.52 19.29
CA SER A 171 17.48 -11.85 20.60
C SER A 171 17.04 -10.40 20.53
N GLN A 172 17.46 -9.65 19.50
CA GLN A 172 17.02 -8.27 19.27
C GLN A 172 15.53 -8.22 18.94
N ILE A 173 15.04 -9.12 18.07
CA ILE A 173 13.62 -9.21 17.72
C ILE A 173 12.75 -9.43 18.96
N ARG A 174 13.16 -10.34 19.87
CA ARG A 174 12.43 -10.57 21.13
C ARG A 174 12.54 -9.41 22.10
N ARG A 175 13.77 -8.84 22.26
CA ARG A 175 14.03 -7.77 23.23
C ARG A 175 13.20 -6.52 22.97
N PHE A 176 13.05 -6.13 21.71
CA PHE A 176 12.33 -4.92 21.30
C PHE A 176 10.92 -5.21 20.78
N ASN A 177 10.43 -6.46 20.92
CA ASN A 177 9.12 -6.89 20.39
C ASN A 177 8.91 -6.48 18.91
N LEU A 178 9.96 -6.67 18.08
CA LEU A 178 9.94 -6.28 16.67
C LEU A 178 8.98 -7.16 15.87
N ARG A 179 8.25 -6.52 14.97
CA ARG A 179 7.25 -7.15 14.10
C ARG A 179 7.64 -7.01 12.63
N PRO A 180 7.22 -7.92 11.75
CA PRO A 180 7.38 -7.71 10.30
C PRO A 180 6.81 -6.36 9.89
N GLY A 181 7.53 -5.63 9.05
CA GLY A 181 7.14 -4.29 8.61
C GLY A 181 7.65 -3.14 9.50
N ASP A 182 8.27 -3.41 10.65
CA ASP A 182 8.88 -2.34 11.46
C ASP A 182 10.01 -1.66 10.70
N MET A 183 9.96 -0.34 10.61
CA MET A 183 11.04 0.50 10.14
C MET A 183 12.05 0.67 11.28
N ILE A 184 13.27 0.20 11.10
CA ILE A 184 14.32 0.23 12.11
C ILE A 184 15.47 1.11 11.65
N ASN A 185 15.79 2.11 12.45
CA ASN A 185 17.04 2.87 12.35
C ASN A 185 18.01 2.38 13.43
N GLY A 186 19.24 2.10 13.04
CA GLY A 186 20.23 1.59 13.99
C GLY A 186 21.64 1.55 13.46
N VAL A 187 22.57 1.29 14.36
CA VAL A 187 24.00 1.15 14.08
C VAL A 187 24.30 -0.28 13.65
N ILE A 188 25.08 -0.42 12.61
CA ILE A 188 25.51 -1.71 12.06
C ILE A 188 27.01 -1.93 12.22
N ARG A 189 27.40 -3.19 12.17
CA ARG A 189 28.81 -3.58 11.98
C ARG A 189 29.00 -4.22 10.58
N LYS A 190 30.19 -4.05 10.07
CA LYS A 190 30.65 -4.74 8.86
C LYS A 190 30.65 -6.27 9.05
N PRO A 191 30.47 -7.04 7.98
CA PRO A 191 30.59 -8.50 8.01
C PRO A 191 31.96 -8.91 8.52
N LYS A 192 32.01 -9.92 9.39
CA LYS A 192 33.26 -10.61 9.77
C LYS A 192 33.71 -11.54 8.65
N GLU A 193 34.92 -12.05 8.79
CA GLU A 193 35.43 -13.06 7.87
C GLU A 193 34.52 -14.30 7.86
N GLY A 194 34.00 -14.67 6.67
CA GLY A 194 32.99 -15.73 6.49
C GLY A 194 31.53 -15.29 6.62
N GLU A 195 31.22 -14.07 7.07
CA GLU A 195 29.85 -13.54 7.07
C GLU A 195 29.52 -12.83 5.75
N LYS A 196 28.29 -13.04 5.24
CA LYS A 196 27.81 -12.43 3.99
C LYS A 196 27.13 -11.07 4.22
N TYR A 197 26.48 -10.88 5.36
CA TYR A 197 25.60 -9.73 5.63
C TYR A 197 26.18 -8.81 6.72
N PHE A 198 25.79 -7.54 6.64
CA PHE A 198 25.95 -6.63 7.77
C PHE A 198 25.14 -7.14 8.97
N ALA A 199 25.51 -6.75 10.18
CA ALA A 199 24.75 -7.13 11.38
C ALA A 199 24.36 -5.89 12.19
N LEU A 200 23.09 -5.83 12.60
CA LEU A 200 22.58 -4.78 13.47
C LEU A 200 23.22 -4.91 14.86
N LEU A 201 23.87 -3.85 15.34
CA LEU A 201 24.44 -3.78 16.68
C LEU A 201 23.48 -3.14 17.68
N LYS A 202 22.98 -1.96 17.33
CA LYS A 202 22.16 -1.13 18.20
C LYS A 202 20.94 -0.64 17.46
N VAL A 203 19.77 -0.69 18.09
CA VAL A 203 18.53 -0.09 17.60
C VAL A 203 18.44 1.32 18.19
N ASN A 204 18.41 2.34 17.35
CA ASN A 204 18.26 3.74 17.74
C ASN A 204 16.79 4.14 17.74
N LYS A 205 16.04 3.82 16.68
CA LYS A 205 14.61 4.14 16.54
C LYS A 205 13.86 2.99 15.89
N ILE A 206 12.59 2.86 16.24
CA ILE A 206 11.62 1.97 15.58
C ILE A 206 10.45 2.84 15.14
N ASN A 207 10.09 2.80 13.85
CA ASN A 207 8.99 3.60 13.28
C ASN A 207 9.11 5.09 13.67
N TYR A 208 10.34 5.63 13.68
CA TYR A 208 10.70 7.01 14.03
C TYR A 208 10.52 7.38 15.52
N GLN A 209 10.23 6.42 16.40
CA GLN A 209 10.01 6.60 17.83
C GLN A 209 11.07 5.87 18.67
N ASP A 210 11.14 6.18 19.97
CA ASP A 210 12.01 5.48 20.90
C ASP A 210 11.59 4.01 21.06
N PRO A 211 12.52 3.05 20.97
CA PRO A 211 12.19 1.64 21.13
C PRO A 211 11.47 1.29 22.44
N ALA A 212 11.74 2.01 23.53
CA ALA A 212 11.13 1.75 24.83
C ALA A 212 9.63 2.06 24.85
N SER A 213 9.18 3.05 24.06
CA SER A 213 7.76 3.45 23.97
C SER A 213 6.90 2.48 23.17
N LEU A 214 7.52 1.56 22.42
CA LEU A 214 6.82 0.70 21.46
C LEU A 214 6.67 -0.76 21.89
N ILE A 215 7.16 -1.12 23.08
CA ILE A 215 7.11 -2.51 23.57
C ILE A 215 5.66 -3.01 23.69
N ASP A 216 4.78 -2.16 24.23
CA ASP A 216 3.38 -2.50 24.51
C ASP A 216 2.38 -1.94 23.49
N ARG A 217 2.85 -1.55 22.29
CA ARG A 217 1.96 -1.01 21.25
C ARG A 217 0.87 -2.01 20.86
N PRO A 218 -0.37 -1.55 20.60
CA PRO A 218 -1.46 -2.42 20.16
C PRO A 218 -1.14 -3.05 18.79
N HIS A 219 -1.77 -4.19 18.50
CA HIS A 219 -1.73 -4.78 17.17
C HIS A 219 -2.76 -4.09 16.28
N PHE A 220 -2.41 -3.85 15.02
CA PHE A 220 -3.28 -3.21 14.03
C PHE A 220 -4.67 -3.87 13.93
N GLU A 221 -4.71 -5.20 14.00
CA GLU A 221 -5.95 -5.98 13.91
C GLU A 221 -6.88 -5.82 15.12
N ARG A 222 -6.37 -5.28 16.24
CA ARG A 222 -7.13 -5.04 17.48
C ARG A 222 -7.62 -3.60 17.60
N LEU A 223 -7.15 -2.70 16.72
CA LEU A 223 -7.57 -1.30 16.73
C LEU A 223 -9.04 -1.17 16.30
N SER A 224 -9.80 -0.34 17.01
CA SER A 224 -11.22 -0.08 16.73
C SER A 224 -11.38 0.71 15.44
N PRO A 225 -12.05 0.17 14.40
CA PRO A 225 -12.21 0.88 13.13
C PRO A 225 -13.29 1.95 13.22
N LEU A 226 -13.00 3.13 12.67
CA LEU A 226 -13.93 4.25 12.53
C LEU A 226 -14.25 4.53 11.06
N HIS A 227 -15.38 5.21 10.83
CA HIS A 227 -15.61 5.83 9.53
C HIS A 227 -14.64 7.00 9.31
N PRO A 228 -14.14 7.20 8.08
CA PRO A 228 -13.37 8.39 7.75
C PRO A 228 -14.15 9.66 8.05
N SER A 229 -13.62 10.52 8.92
CA SER A 229 -14.25 11.79 9.33
C SER A 229 -13.32 13.00 9.19
N LYS A 230 -12.00 12.74 9.00
CA LYS A 230 -11.02 13.79 8.75
C LYS A 230 -10.71 13.80 7.25
N LYS A 231 -11.21 14.79 6.53
CA LYS A 231 -11.00 14.97 5.09
C LYS A 231 -9.57 15.35 4.78
N PHE A 232 -8.99 14.78 3.71
CA PHE A 232 -7.81 15.35 3.08
C PHE A 232 -8.20 16.58 2.24
N ASN A 233 -7.41 17.62 2.32
CA ASN A 233 -7.48 18.74 1.40
C ASN A 233 -6.64 18.38 0.15
N LEU A 234 -7.32 18.17 -0.98
CA LEU A 234 -6.66 17.83 -2.24
C LEU A 234 -6.44 19.05 -3.14
N GLU A 235 -6.93 20.20 -2.75
CA GLU A 235 -6.73 21.45 -3.47
C GLU A 235 -5.37 22.06 -3.12
N HIS A 236 -4.41 22.05 -4.05
CA HIS A 236 -3.07 22.62 -3.83
C HIS A 236 -2.70 23.68 -4.88
N GLU A 237 -3.19 23.58 -6.11
CA GLU A 237 -2.96 24.55 -7.19
C GLU A 237 -4.28 24.91 -7.89
N PRO A 238 -4.51 26.20 -8.22
CA PRO A 238 -5.74 26.65 -8.89
C PRO A 238 -6.00 26.00 -10.24
N THR A 239 -4.94 25.60 -10.95
CA THR A 239 -4.97 25.02 -12.29
C THR A 239 -5.17 23.52 -12.31
N LYS A 240 -5.02 22.83 -11.18
CA LYS A 240 -5.15 21.38 -11.05
C LYS A 240 -6.60 20.99 -10.83
N PHE A 241 -7.40 21.04 -11.91
CA PHE A 241 -8.83 20.74 -11.84
C PHE A 241 -9.13 19.31 -11.38
N ALA A 242 -8.23 18.34 -11.64
CA ALA A 242 -8.48 16.96 -11.25
C ALA A 242 -8.63 16.81 -9.73
N THR A 243 -7.65 17.29 -8.97
CA THR A 243 -7.67 17.23 -7.51
C THR A 243 -8.73 18.14 -6.90
N ARG A 244 -9.00 19.32 -7.50
CA ARG A 244 -10.07 20.23 -7.08
C ARG A 244 -11.46 19.60 -7.24
N ILE A 245 -11.73 18.95 -8.38
CA ILE A 245 -13.00 18.25 -8.64
C ILE A 245 -13.13 17.04 -7.74
N MET A 246 -12.06 16.27 -7.55
CA MET A 246 -12.03 15.15 -6.63
C MET A 246 -12.37 15.59 -5.20
N ASP A 247 -11.82 16.71 -4.76
CA ASP A 247 -12.07 17.29 -3.45
C ASP A 247 -13.55 17.67 -3.22
N LEU A 248 -14.26 18.04 -4.31
CA LEU A 248 -15.68 18.44 -4.26
C LEU A 248 -16.67 17.28 -4.47
N PHE A 249 -16.37 16.26 -5.26
CA PHE A 249 -17.35 15.24 -5.66
C PHE A 249 -17.07 13.86 -5.10
N THR A 250 -15.81 13.58 -4.82
CA THR A 250 -15.35 12.31 -4.27
C THR A 250 -14.33 12.57 -3.16
N PRO A 251 -14.76 13.23 -2.06
CA PRO A 251 -13.86 13.57 -0.98
C PRO A 251 -13.20 12.32 -0.40
N VAL A 252 -11.94 12.44 -0.05
CA VAL A 252 -11.14 11.37 0.55
C VAL A 252 -10.85 11.72 2.00
N GLY A 253 -11.23 10.84 2.90
CA GLY A 253 -10.93 10.98 4.33
C GLY A 253 -9.79 10.06 4.78
N LYS A 254 -9.16 10.40 5.91
CA LYS A 254 -8.17 9.53 6.57
C LYS A 254 -8.83 8.19 6.94
N GLY A 255 -8.32 7.08 6.40
CA GLY A 255 -8.92 5.76 6.52
C GLY A 255 -9.80 5.32 5.34
N GLN A 256 -9.83 6.08 4.24
CA GLN A 256 -10.64 5.78 3.05
C GLN A 256 -10.14 4.55 2.30
N ARG A 257 -11.08 3.77 1.75
CA ARG A 257 -10.85 2.71 0.75
C ARG A 257 -11.38 3.17 -0.59
N GLY A 258 -10.54 3.85 -1.37
CA GLY A 258 -10.95 4.47 -2.63
C GLY A 258 -10.53 3.65 -3.86
N LEU A 259 -11.45 3.53 -4.82
CA LEU A 259 -11.19 2.96 -6.14
C LEU A 259 -11.20 4.07 -7.20
N ILE A 260 -10.12 4.18 -7.96
CA ILE A 260 -10.04 4.97 -9.18
C ILE A 260 -10.26 4.02 -10.35
N VAL A 261 -11.47 4.00 -10.87
CA VAL A 261 -11.91 3.08 -11.92
C VAL A 261 -11.64 3.70 -13.28
N ALA A 262 -10.73 3.11 -14.05
CA ALA A 262 -10.22 3.75 -15.25
C ALA A 262 -10.08 2.77 -16.43
N PRO A 263 -10.70 3.08 -17.57
CA PRO A 263 -10.33 2.45 -18.85
C PRO A 263 -8.91 2.88 -19.26
N PRO A 264 -8.28 2.14 -20.19
CA PRO A 264 -6.98 2.55 -20.73
C PRO A 264 -7.02 3.93 -21.42
N LYS A 265 -5.94 4.73 -21.28
CA LYS A 265 -5.70 6.03 -21.96
C LYS A 265 -6.64 7.17 -21.56
N VAL A 266 -7.11 7.21 -20.33
CA VAL A 266 -7.97 8.30 -19.82
C VAL A 266 -7.24 9.30 -18.89
N GLY A 267 -5.93 9.12 -18.67
CA GLY A 267 -5.14 10.01 -17.81
C GLY A 267 -5.01 9.53 -16.35
N LYS A 268 -5.17 8.23 -16.10
CA LYS A 268 -5.05 7.59 -14.76
C LYS A 268 -3.74 7.98 -14.05
N THR A 269 -2.59 7.78 -14.69
CA THR A 269 -1.27 8.03 -14.11
C THR A 269 -1.08 9.50 -13.72
N LEU A 270 -1.61 10.44 -14.54
CA LEU A 270 -1.58 11.86 -14.23
C LEU A 270 -2.38 12.18 -12.97
N LEU A 271 -3.58 11.60 -12.83
CA LEU A 271 -4.40 11.78 -11.64
C LEU A 271 -3.71 11.28 -10.38
N VAL A 272 -3.10 10.08 -10.43
CA VAL A 272 -2.35 9.52 -9.29
C VAL A 272 -1.19 10.44 -8.88
N LYS A 273 -0.48 11.02 -9.85
CA LYS A 273 0.60 12.01 -9.61
C LYS A 273 0.08 13.29 -8.95
N GLU A 274 -0.99 13.86 -9.49
CA GLU A 274 -1.59 15.09 -8.92
C GLU A 274 -2.13 14.85 -7.52
N PHE A 275 -2.70 13.67 -7.26
CA PHE A 275 -3.12 13.27 -5.91
C PHE A 275 -1.92 13.17 -4.96
N ALA A 276 -0.83 12.50 -5.37
CA ALA A 276 0.38 12.40 -4.57
C ALA A 276 0.96 13.78 -4.23
N GLN A 277 1.02 14.68 -5.22
CA GLN A 277 1.47 16.07 -5.03
C GLN A 277 0.60 16.83 -4.04
N SER A 278 -0.73 16.65 -4.10
CA SER A 278 -1.66 17.28 -3.15
C SER A 278 -1.42 16.81 -1.72
N ILE A 279 -1.20 15.52 -1.52
CA ILE A 279 -0.89 14.98 -0.17
C ILE A 279 0.44 15.54 0.35
N ILE A 280 1.49 15.54 -0.47
CA ILE A 280 2.80 16.05 -0.08
C ILE A 280 2.74 17.55 0.27
N ALA A 281 1.98 18.33 -0.51
CA ALA A 281 1.89 19.78 -0.32
C ALA A 281 1.05 20.17 0.89
N ASN A 282 -0.11 19.52 1.10
CA ASN A 282 -1.09 19.92 2.11
C ASN A 282 -0.99 19.11 3.41
N HIS A 283 -0.38 17.92 3.38
CA HIS A 283 -0.35 16.97 4.49
C HIS A 283 1.06 16.41 4.74
N PRO A 284 2.04 17.26 5.08
CA PRO A 284 3.42 16.83 5.33
C PRO A 284 3.57 15.87 6.53
N GLU A 285 2.55 15.80 7.39
CA GLU A 285 2.49 14.88 8.52
C GLU A 285 2.18 13.42 8.10
N VAL A 286 1.69 13.22 6.87
CA VAL A 286 1.24 11.92 6.35
C VAL A 286 2.40 11.16 5.70
N PHE A 287 2.48 9.87 5.99
CA PHE A 287 3.38 8.97 5.27
C PHE A 287 2.72 8.50 3.97
N LEU A 288 3.26 8.95 2.84
CA LEU A 288 2.79 8.59 1.51
C LEU A 288 3.64 7.45 0.93
N ILE A 289 3.02 6.35 0.57
CA ILE A 289 3.64 5.24 -0.15
C ILE A 289 2.96 5.10 -1.51
N VAL A 290 3.69 5.34 -2.59
CA VAL A 290 3.22 5.03 -3.95
C VAL A 290 3.71 3.64 -4.30
N LEU A 291 2.79 2.70 -4.44
CA LEU A 291 3.06 1.31 -4.75
C LEU A 291 2.68 1.01 -6.19
N LEU A 292 3.69 0.79 -7.04
CA LEU A 292 3.52 0.49 -8.47
C LEU A 292 3.73 -1.00 -8.70
N VAL A 293 2.69 -1.70 -9.17
CA VAL A 293 2.73 -3.15 -9.37
C VAL A 293 2.50 -3.48 -10.84
N ASP A 294 3.46 -4.20 -11.46
CA ASP A 294 3.43 -4.59 -12.87
C ASP A 294 3.31 -3.37 -13.80
N GLU A 295 3.91 -2.22 -13.39
CA GLU A 295 3.98 -0.99 -14.20
C GLU A 295 5.30 -0.90 -14.96
N ARG A 296 5.39 0.06 -15.87
CA ARG A 296 6.55 0.24 -16.75
C ARG A 296 7.67 0.99 -16.05
N PRO A 297 8.96 0.64 -16.28
CA PRO A 297 10.09 1.32 -15.67
C PRO A 297 10.12 2.84 -15.92
N GLU A 298 9.68 3.29 -17.12
CA GLU A 298 9.59 4.72 -17.44
C GLU A 298 8.52 5.45 -16.61
N GLU A 299 7.39 4.78 -16.27
CA GLU A 299 6.34 5.33 -15.42
C GLU A 299 6.80 5.37 -13.95
N VAL A 300 7.57 4.37 -13.51
CA VAL A 300 8.21 4.34 -12.19
C VAL A 300 9.16 5.53 -12.03
N ALA A 301 10.13 5.68 -12.96
CA ALA A 301 11.11 6.76 -12.92
C ALA A 301 10.47 8.16 -12.97
N ASP A 302 9.34 8.30 -13.68
CA ASP A 302 8.60 9.55 -13.76
C ASP A 302 7.83 9.83 -12.45
N MET A 303 7.31 8.80 -11.77
CA MET A 303 6.70 8.92 -10.45
C MET A 303 7.75 9.31 -9.39
N GLU A 304 8.92 8.67 -9.37
CA GLU A 304 10.03 8.99 -8.47
C GLU A 304 10.52 10.43 -8.59
N ARG A 305 10.52 10.99 -9.82
CA ARG A 305 10.86 12.41 -10.06
C ARG A 305 9.81 13.36 -9.51
N THR A 306 8.55 12.91 -9.51
CA THR A 306 7.39 13.71 -9.10
C THR A 306 7.18 13.68 -7.59
N VAL A 307 7.33 12.48 -6.99
CA VAL A 307 7.10 12.22 -5.57
C VAL A 307 8.42 12.42 -4.81
N LYS A 308 8.63 13.62 -4.29
CA LYS A 308 9.81 13.96 -3.50
C LYS A 308 9.39 14.58 -2.19
N GLY A 309 9.73 13.94 -1.08
CA GLY A 309 9.43 14.43 0.26
C GLY A 309 10.04 13.53 1.33
N PHE A 310 10.22 14.04 2.53
CA PHE A 310 10.79 13.27 3.65
C PHE A 310 9.90 12.08 4.06
N THR A 311 8.58 12.24 3.93
CA THR A 311 7.58 11.23 4.31
C THR A 311 6.93 10.55 3.10
N ALA A 312 7.52 10.68 1.90
CA ALA A 312 6.99 10.12 0.67
C ALA A 312 8.01 9.17 0.03
N GLU A 313 7.56 7.98 -0.36
CA GLU A 313 8.39 6.99 -1.04
C GLU A 313 7.63 6.35 -2.21
N VAL A 314 8.38 5.95 -3.22
CA VAL A 314 7.89 5.17 -4.37
C VAL A 314 8.52 3.79 -4.29
N ILE A 315 7.69 2.77 -4.24
CA ILE A 315 8.07 1.36 -4.21
C ILE A 315 7.47 0.68 -5.42
N SER A 316 8.24 -0.08 -6.14
CA SER A 316 7.82 -0.65 -7.40
C SER A 316 8.14 -2.13 -7.55
N SER A 317 7.38 -2.78 -8.42
CA SER A 317 7.72 -4.06 -9.01
C SER A 317 7.28 -4.03 -10.45
N THR A 318 8.25 -3.93 -11.37
CA THR A 318 8.00 -3.67 -12.79
C THR A 318 7.53 -4.91 -13.54
N PHE A 319 6.97 -4.72 -14.74
CA PHE A 319 6.30 -5.78 -15.51
C PHE A 319 7.20 -6.97 -15.91
N ASP A 320 8.51 -6.79 -15.89
CA ASP A 320 9.51 -7.82 -16.17
C ASP A 320 9.85 -8.72 -14.98
N GLU A 321 9.27 -8.42 -13.80
CA GLU A 321 9.46 -9.18 -12.58
C GLU A 321 8.41 -10.29 -12.40
N SER A 322 8.68 -11.24 -11.50
CA SER A 322 7.78 -12.36 -11.25
C SER A 322 6.56 -11.97 -10.40
N ALA A 323 5.47 -12.75 -10.51
CA ALA A 323 4.27 -12.55 -9.73
C ALA A 323 4.52 -12.66 -8.20
N GLU A 324 5.45 -13.54 -7.80
CA GLU A 324 5.87 -13.71 -6.40
C GLU A 324 6.48 -12.42 -5.86
N ARG A 325 7.31 -11.73 -6.69
CA ARG A 325 7.93 -10.45 -6.31
C ARG A 325 6.87 -9.35 -6.16
N HIS A 326 5.92 -9.24 -7.09
CA HIS A 326 4.80 -8.30 -6.98
C HIS A 326 4.06 -8.46 -5.65
N VAL A 327 3.79 -9.69 -5.26
CA VAL A 327 3.09 -10.00 -4.01
C VAL A 327 3.97 -9.71 -2.79
N GLN A 328 5.24 -10.10 -2.81
CA GLN A 328 6.18 -9.86 -1.70
C GLN A 328 6.33 -8.37 -1.40
N VAL A 329 6.55 -7.56 -2.43
CA VAL A 329 6.66 -6.10 -2.31
C VAL A 329 5.38 -5.51 -1.71
N ALA A 330 4.22 -5.88 -2.24
CA ALA A 330 2.94 -5.37 -1.76
C ALA A 330 2.66 -5.76 -0.30
N GLU A 331 2.96 -6.99 0.10
CA GLU A 331 2.78 -7.43 1.48
C GLU A 331 3.73 -6.71 2.45
N THR A 332 4.98 -6.48 2.06
CA THR A 332 5.94 -5.74 2.88
C THR A 332 5.50 -4.29 3.07
N VAL A 333 5.01 -3.64 2.00
CA VAL A 333 4.45 -2.28 2.08
C VAL A 333 3.22 -2.23 3.01
N LEU A 334 2.32 -3.21 2.91
CA LEU A 334 1.15 -3.28 3.79
C LEU A 334 1.55 -3.44 5.26
N GLU A 335 2.49 -4.35 5.56
CA GLU A 335 2.95 -4.56 6.93
C GLU A 335 3.67 -3.31 7.47
N LYS A 336 4.50 -2.64 6.66
CA LYS A 336 5.09 -1.35 7.03
C LYS A 336 4.01 -0.31 7.37
N ALA A 337 3.02 -0.15 6.51
CA ALA A 337 1.93 0.79 6.74
C ALA A 337 1.18 0.51 8.04
N LYS A 338 0.86 -0.76 8.33
CA LYS A 338 0.23 -1.17 9.59
C LYS A 338 1.09 -0.82 10.80
N ARG A 339 2.43 -1.04 10.74
CA ARG A 339 3.34 -0.69 11.86
C ARG A 339 3.38 0.81 12.11
N LEU A 340 3.39 1.63 11.07
CA LEU A 340 3.31 3.09 11.20
C LEU A 340 1.99 3.54 11.84
N VAL A 341 0.85 2.94 11.44
CA VAL A 341 -0.46 3.24 12.04
C VAL A 341 -0.51 2.85 13.50
N GLU A 342 0.04 1.69 13.90
CA GLU A 342 0.17 1.30 15.32
C GLU A 342 0.92 2.33 16.16
N CYS A 343 1.80 3.11 15.53
CA CYS A 343 2.57 4.20 16.15
C CYS A 343 1.86 5.57 16.06
N GLY A 344 0.58 5.61 15.73
CA GLY A 344 -0.22 6.84 15.65
C GLY A 344 0.01 7.68 14.39
N LYS A 345 0.62 7.12 13.34
CA LYS A 345 0.87 7.83 12.08
C LYS A 345 -0.29 7.65 11.10
N ASP A 346 -0.59 8.69 10.33
CA ASP A 346 -1.50 8.61 9.19
C ASP A 346 -0.71 8.19 7.96
N VAL A 347 -1.16 7.13 7.30
CA VAL A 347 -0.50 6.53 6.14
C VAL A 347 -1.45 6.53 4.94
N VAL A 348 -0.95 6.92 3.78
CA VAL A 348 -1.65 6.82 2.49
C VAL A 348 -0.87 5.90 1.57
N ILE A 349 -1.52 4.86 1.06
CA ILE A 349 -1.00 4.01 -0.02
C ILE A 349 -1.73 4.37 -1.30
N LEU A 350 -0.98 4.81 -2.32
CA LEU A 350 -1.47 4.94 -3.69
C LEU A 350 -1.04 3.70 -4.47
N LEU A 351 -1.98 2.79 -4.74
CA LEU A 351 -1.71 1.53 -5.44
C LEU A 351 -2.06 1.63 -6.92
N ASP A 352 -1.09 1.54 -7.79
CA ASP A 352 -1.28 1.42 -9.24
C ASP A 352 -0.61 0.11 -9.74
N SER A 353 -1.35 -0.98 -10.00
CA SER A 353 -2.79 -1.11 -9.92
C SER A 353 -3.23 -2.31 -9.07
N LEU A 354 -4.39 -2.19 -8.44
CA LEU A 354 -5.04 -3.28 -7.73
C LEU A 354 -5.39 -4.47 -8.64
N THR A 355 -5.80 -4.18 -9.87
CA THR A 355 -6.11 -5.21 -10.87
C THR A 355 -4.89 -6.09 -11.16
N ARG A 356 -3.72 -5.49 -11.35
CA ARG A 356 -2.47 -6.23 -11.62
C ARG A 356 -1.99 -6.99 -10.39
N LEU A 357 -2.10 -6.39 -9.21
CA LEU A 357 -1.83 -7.07 -7.95
C LEU A 357 -2.73 -8.31 -7.77
N ALA A 358 -4.03 -8.18 -8.05
CA ALA A 358 -4.97 -9.30 -7.99
C ALA A 358 -4.63 -10.41 -9.00
N ARG A 359 -4.15 -10.05 -10.20
CA ARG A 359 -3.64 -11.02 -11.19
C ARG A 359 -2.41 -11.75 -10.68
N ALA A 360 -1.46 -11.06 -10.06
CA ALA A 360 -0.27 -11.66 -9.46
C ALA A 360 -0.66 -12.67 -8.37
N TYR A 361 -1.58 -12.32 -7.49
CA TYR A 361 -2.12 -13.26 -6.51
C TYR A 361 -2.81 -14.47 -7.14
N ASN A 362 -3.54 -14.28 -8.24
CA ASN A 362 -4.16 -15.39 -8.96
C ASN A 362 -3.13 -16.35 -9.59
N THR A 363 -2.00 -15.81 -10.06
CA THR A 363 -0.91 -16.61 -10.64
C THR A 363 -0.24 -17.48 -9.58
N ILE A 364 0.00 -16.97 -8.37
CA ILE A 364 0.68 -17.71 -7.30
C ILE A 364 -0.26 -18.54 -6.41
N ALA A 365 -1.58 -18.37 -6.57
CA ALA A 365 -2.55 -19.12 -5.76
C ALA A 365 -2.47 -20.61 -6.05
N PRO A 366 -2.42 -21.48 -5.01
CA PRO A 366 -2.56 -22.90 -5.21
C PRO A 366 -3.93 -23.20 -5.83
N ALA A 367 -3.96 -24.07 -6.85
CA ALA A 367 -5.19 -24.41 -7.55
C ALA A 367 -6.22 -25.01 -6.56
N SER A 368 -7.35 -24.32 -6.38
CA SER A 368 -8.45 -24.82 -5.51
C SER A 368 -9.36 -25.84 -6.21
N GLY A 369 -9.21 -26.00 -7.52
CA GLY A 369 -10.11 -26.79 -8.36
C GLY A 369 -11.44 -26.11 -8.65
N LYS A 370 -11.67 -24.88 -8.15
CA LYS A 370 -12.87 -24.06 -8.40
C LYS A 370 -12.46 -22.76 -9.08
N ILE A 371 -12.76 -22.66 -10.37
CA ILE A 371 -12.45 -21.48 -11.17
C ILE A 371 -13.72 -20.65 -11.32
N LEU A 372 -13.66 -19.37 -10.99
CA LEU A 372 -14.70 -18.38 -11.22
C LEU A 372 -14.69 -17.91 -12.67
N THR A 373 -15.72 -17.18 -13.06
CA THR A 373 -15.78 -16.50 -14.36
C THR A 373 -14.52 -15.64 -14.57
N GLY A 374 -13.97 -15.65 -15.79
CA GLY A 374 -12.75 -14.91 -16.10
C GLY A 374 -11.43 -15.62 -15.75
N GLY A 375 -11.48 -16.88 -15.29
CA GLY A 375 -10.26 -17.66 -15.03
C GLY A 375 -9.59 -17.37 -13.67
N ILE A 376 -10.34 -16.87 -12.70
CA ILE A 376 -9.87 -16.56 -11.34
C ILE A 376 -10.11 -17.77 -10.43
N ASP A 377 -9.08 -18.20 -9.70
CA ASP A 377 -9.25 -19.19 -8.63
C ASP A 377 -10.11 -18.61 -7.49
N ALA A 378 -11.03 -19.41 -6.95
CA ALA A 378 -11.96 -18.97 -5.92
C ALA A 378 -11.29 -18.38 -4.67
N ASN A 379 -10.06 -18.82 -4.35
CA ASN A 379 -9.30 -18.36 -3.19
C ASN A 379 -8.33 -17.22 -3.51
N ALA A 380 -8.07 -16.94 -4.80
CA ALA A 380 -7.04 -15.98 -5.24
C ALA A 380 -7.30 -14.56 -4.76
N LEU A 381 -8.56 -14.13 -4.72
CA LEU A 381 -8.92 -12.76 -4.35
C LEU A 381 -8.99 -12.50 -2.84
N GLN A 382 -8.87 -13.52 -1.99
CA GLN A 382 -8.97 -13.35 -0.54
C GLN A 382 -7.83 -12.47 0.03
N ARG A 383 -6.58 -12.70 -0.41
CA ARG A 383 -5.41 -11.93 0.05
C ARG A 383 -5.45 -10.47 -0.43
N PRO A 384 -5.66 -10.17 -1.73
CA PRO A 384 -5.79 -8.79 -2.20
C PRO A 384 -7.01 -8.07 -1.61
N LYS A 385 -8.13 -8.74 -1.33
CA LYS A 385 -9.24 -8.14 -0.57
C LYS A 385 -8.83 -7.78 0.86
N ARG A 386 -8.01 -8.61 1.51
CA ARG A 386 -7.46 -8.30 2.83
C ARG A 386 -6.51 -7.13 2.78
N PHE A 387 -5.70 -7.02 1.72
CA PHE A 387 -4.84 -5.84 1.47
C PHE A 387 -5.67 -4.57 1.40
N PHE A 388 -6.61 -4.48 0.47
CA PHE A 388 -7.45 -3.30 0.27
C PHE A 388 -8.38 -3.02 1.46
N GLY A 389 -8.91 -4.06 2.07
CA GLY A 389 -9.76 -4.00 3.27
C GLY A 389 -9.03 -3.61 4.55
N ALA A 390 -7.70 -3.55 4.54
CA ALA A 390 -6.92 -3.06 5.70
C ALA A 390 -7.11 -1.55 5.93
N ALA A 391 -7.46 -0.77 4.89
CA ALA A 391 -7.67 0.67 5.03
C ALA A 391 -8.81 0.98 6.02
N ARG A 392 -8.48 1.78 7.03
CA ARG A 392 -9.39 2.23 8.10
C ARG A 392 -8.83 3.43 8.86
N ALA A 393 -9.68 4.28 9.37
CA ALA A 393 -9.35 5.14 10.49
C ALA A 393 -9.46 4.34 11.78
N THR A 394 -8.68 4.67 12.80
CA THR A 394 -8.72 3.98 14.09
C THR A 394 -8.99 4.99 15.21
N GLU A 395 -9.59 4.51 16.31
CA GLU A 395 -9.89 5.37 17.47
C GLU A 395 -8.63 5.61 18.29
N GLU A 396 -7.82 4.57 18.51
CA GLU A 396 -6.72 4.59 19.47
C GLU A 396 -5.36 4.95 18.85
N ALA A 397 -5.27 4.97 17.49
CA ALA A 397 -3.99 5.13 16.79
C ALA A 397 -4.15 6.01 15.54
N GLY A 398 -3.31 5.79 14.53
CA GLY A 398 -3.37 6.53 13.27
C GLY A 398 -4.43 6.00 12.29
N SER A 399 -4.27 6.34 11.01
CA SER A 399 -5.15 5.87 9.94
C SER A 399 -4.38 5.26 8.78
N LEU A 400 -4.97 4.27 8.11
CA LEU A 400 -4.51 3.73 6.84
C LEU A 400 -5.52 4.07 5.75
N THR A 401 -5.12 4.87 4.78
CA THR A 401 -5.90 5.17 3.57
C THR A 401 -5.31 4.44 2.39
N ILE A 402 -6.13 3.77 1.59
CA ILE A 402 -5.68 3.11 0.36
C ILE A 402 -6.51 3.64 -0.80
N MET A 403 -5.83 4.31 -1.74
CA MET A 403 -6.38 4.73 -3.02
C MET A 403 -5.80 3.83 -4.09
N ALA A 404 -6.63 3.00 -4.71
CA ALA A 404 -6.19 1.99 -5.66
C ALA A 404 -6.82 2.20 -7.03
N THR A 405 -6.04 2.02 -8.09
CA THR A 405 -6.56 2.05 -9.45
C THR A 405 -7.09 0.68 -9.85
N ALA A 406 -8.26 0.65 -10.48
CA ALA A 406 -8.87 -0.54 -11.05
C ALA A 406 -9.08 -0.37 -12.56
N MET A 407 -8.64 -1.34 -13.34
CA MET A 407 -8.79 -1.32 -14.79
C MET A 407 -10.10 -1.94 -15.22
N ILE A 408 -10.81 -1.24 -16.12
CA ILE A 408 -12.06 -1.70 -16.76
C ILE A 408 -12.01 -1.45 -18.27
N ASP A 409 -13.00 -1.95 -19.00
CA ASP A 409 -13.20 -1.70 -20.44
C ASP A 409 -11.97 -1.98 -21.31
N ASN A 410 -11.15 -2.93 -20.94
CA ASN A 410 -9.95 -3.33 -21.69
C ASN A 410 -10.14 -4.66 -22.45
N GLY A 411 -11.35 -5.22 -22.44
CA GLY A 411 -11.70 -6.49 -23.07
C GLY A 411 -11.33 -7.73 -22.25
N SER A 412 -10.83 -7.56 -21.03
CA SER A 412 -10.49 -8.66 -20.13
C SER A 412 -11.64 -8.96 -19.17
N ARG A 413 -12.27 -10.12 -19.33
CA ARG A 413 -13.31 -10.59 -18.39
C ARG A 413 -12.76 -10.81 -16.98
N MET A 414 -11.47 -11.12 -16.83
CA MET A 414 -10.81 -11.25 -15.53
C MET A 414 -10.83 -9.92 -14.79
N ASP A 415 -10.53 -8.81 -15.46
CA ASP A 415 -10.45 -7.50 -14.83
C ASP A 415 -11.83 -6.98 -14.43
N GLU A 416 -12.86 -7.29 -15.22
CA GLU A 416 -14.26 -7.00 -14.88
C GLU A 416 -14.67 -7.71 -13.59
N VAL A 417 -14.34 -9.01 -13.45
CA VAL A 417 -14.64 -9.79 -12.24
C VAL A 417 -13.84 -9.24 -11.05
N ILE A 418 -12.55 -8.93 -11.25
CA ILE A 418 -11.73 -8.31 -10.20
C ILE A 418 -12.38 -7.01 -9.72
N TYR A 419 -12.74 -6.11 -10.64
CA TYR A 419 -13.40 -4.85 -10.28
C TYR A 419 -14.68 -5.07 -9.48
N GLU A 420 -15.61 -5.92 -9.95
CA GLU A 420 -16.87 -6.20 -9.24
C GLU A 420 -16.64 -6.76 -7.82
N GLU A 421 -15.63 -7.60 -7.65
CA GLU A 421 -15.27 -8.17 -6.34
C GLU A 421 -14.69 -7.13 -5.35
N PHE A 422 -14.04 -6.08 -5.86
CA PHE A 422 -13.49 -4.99 -5.03
C PHE A 422 -14.45 -3.82 -4.82
N LYS A 423 -15.39 -3.59 -5.73
CA LYS A 423 -16.44 -2.56 -5.64
C LYS A 423 -17.20 -2.64 -4.31
N GLY A 424 -17.55 -3.87 -3.87
CA GLY A 424 -18.21 -4.09 -2.59
C GLY A 424 -17.34 -3.81 -1.35
N THR A 425 -16.00 -3.80 -1.50
CA THR A 425 -15.04 -3.57 -0.41
C THR A 425 -14.72 -2.09 -0.24
N GLY A 426 -14.77 -1.32 -1.32
CA GLY A 426 -14.53 0.13 -1.33
C GLY A 426 -15.63 0.93 -0.64
N ASN A 427 -15.29 2.14 -0.21
CA ASN A 427 -16.24 3.13 0.30
C ASN A 427 -16.14 4.49 -0.43
N MET A 428 -15.38 4.55 -1.52
CA MET A 428 -15.28 5.67 -2.45
C MET A 428 -14.95 5.12 -3.83
N GLU A 429 -15.62 5.62 -4.85
CA GLU A 429 -15.36 5.27 -6.25
C GLU A 429 -15.30 6.53 -7.11
N MET A 430 -14.24 6.65 -7.89
CA MET A 430 -14.09 7.67 -8.92
C MET A 430 -13.99 6.99 -10.28
N HIS A 431 -14.93 7.25 -11.13
CA HIS A 431 -15.00 6.68 -12.48
C HIS A 431 -14.42 7.63 -13.52
N MET A 432 -13.45 7.16 -14.28
CA MET A 432 -12.94 7.84 -15.47
C MET A 432 -13.60 7.26 -16.74
N THR A 433 -13.80 8.09 -17.77
CA THR A 433 -14.51 7.68 -18.97
C THR A 433 -13.81 8.08 -20.26
N ARG A 434 -13.83 7.17 -21.25
CA ARG A 434 -13.33 7.47 -22.61
C ARG A 434 -14.18 8.50 -23.35
N LYS A 435 -15.44 8.70 -22.97
CA LYS A 435 -16.31 9.71 -23.61
C LYS A 435 -15.72 11.10 -23.54
N LEU A 436 -15.11 11.45 -22.40
CA LEU A 436 -14.43 12.73 -22.17
C LEU A 436 -13.03 12.77 -22.79
N SER A 437 -12.21 11.75 -22.54
CA SER A 437 -10.82 11.74 -23.04
C SER A 437 -10.73 11.71 -24.57
N ASN A 438 -11.66 11.05 -25.26
CA ASN A 438 -11.76 11.06 -26.74
C ASN A 438 -12.05 12.46 -27.29
N LYS A 439 -12.75 13.31 -26.53
CA LYS A 439 -12.98 14.73 -26.84
C LYS A 439 -11.89 15.65 -26.28
N ARG A 440 -10.82 15.10 -25.67
CA ARG A 440 -9.74 15.82 -25.01
C ARG A 440 -10.22 16.74 -23.88
N ILE A 441 -11.30 16.37 -23.21
CA ILE A 441 -11.79 17.04 -22.01
C ILE A 441 -11.14 16.34 -20.80
N PHE A 442 -10.36 17.09 -20.02
CA PHE A 442 -9.68 16.60 -18.82
C PHE A 442 -9.94 17.53 -17.63
N PRO A 443 -10.06 16.96 -16.41
CA PRO A 443 -10.01 15.54 -16.08
C PRO A 443 -11.20 14.75 -16.65
N ALA A 444 -10.95 13.49 -17.04
CA ALA A 444 -11.97 12.68 -17.72
C ALA A 444 -12.86 11.92 -16.72
N PHE A 445 -13.42 12.61 -15.71
CA PHE A 445 -14.27 12.02 -14.68
C PHE A 445 -15.73 11.95 -15.06
N ASP A 446 -16.38 10.86 -14.75
CA ASP A 446 -17.84 10.76 -14.78
C ASP A 446 -18.38 11.14 -13.40
N LEU A 447 -18.80 12.39 -13.27
CA LEU A 447 -19.30 12.97 -12.02
C LEU A 447 -20.59 12.33 -11.53
N LEU A 448 -21.38 11.74 -12.46
CA LEU A 448 -22.71 11.24 -12.14
C LEU A 448 -22.70 9.89 -11.44
N ILE A 449 -21.65 9.09 -11.68
CA ILE A 449 -21.50 7.74 -11.11
C ILE A 449 -20.37 7.64 -10.08
N SER A 450 -19.62 8.74 -9.90
CA SER A 450 -18.56 8.83 -8.89
C SER A 450 -19.12 9.32 -7.56
N GLY A 451 -18.57 8.86 -6.44
CA GLY A 451 -19.00 9.32 -5.12
C GLY A 451 -18.27 8.67 -3.96
N THR A 452 -18.44 9.24 -2.78
CA THR A 452 -17.91 8.73 -1.51
C THR A 452 -19.08 8.36 -0.58
N ARG A 453 -19.00 7.18 0.05
CA ARG A 453 -19.97 6.79 1.07
C ARG A 453 -19.72 7.60 2.35
N ARG A 454 -20.78 8.11 2.95
CA ARG A 454 -20.72 8.93 4.16
C ARG A 454 -19.88 10.20 3.95
N ASP A 455 -20.04 10.84 2.79
CA ASP A 455 -19.48 12.17 2.51
C ASP A 455 -19.98 13.24 3.49
N ASP A 456 -21.13 13.02 4.11
CA ASP A 456 -21.68 13.80 5.22
C ASP A 456 -20.72 13.97 6.40
N LEU A 457 -19.83 13.02 6.63
CA LEU A 457 -18.82 13.09 7.69
C LEU A 457 -17.55 13.88 7.28
N LEU A 458 -17.39 14.17 5.99
CA LEU A 458 -16.19 14.79 5.43
C LEU A 458 -16.35 16.27 5.09
N TYR A 459 -17.59 16.80 5.10
CA TYR A 459 -17.86 18.20 4.83
C TYR A 459 -18.47 18.90 6.02
N PRO A 460 -18.21 20.22 6.19
CA PRO A 460 -19.08 21.09 6.95
C PRO A 460 -20.49 21.09 6.33
N GLU A 461 -21.53 21.20 7.15
CA GLU A 461 -22.93 21.13 6.72
C GLU A 461 -23.28 22.12 5.59
N GLU A 462 -22.74 23.34 5.66
CA GLU A 462 -22.95 24.35 4.62
C GLU A 462 -22.38 23.93 3.26
N ASP A 463 -21.15 23.39 3.24
CA ASP A 463 -20.50 22.98 2.00
C ASP A 463 -21.15 21.71 1.44
N LEU A 464 -21.58 20.79 2.31
CA LEU A 464 -22.32 19.58 1.92
C LEU A 464 -23.61 19.94 1.16
N ASN A 465 -24.41 20.87 1.70
CA ASN A 465 -25.64 21.32 1.07
C ASN A 465 -25.38 21.94 -0.32
N ARG A 466 -24.34 22.75 -0.45
CA ARG A 466 -23.95 23.36 -1.72
C ARG A 466 -23.49 22.31 -2.74
N VAL A 467 -22.69 21.37 -2.32
CA VAL A 467 -22.23 20.25 -3.18
C VAL A 467 -23.42 19.42 -3.65
N TRP A 468 -24.38 19.09 -2.78
CA TRP A 468 -25.59 18.37 -3.16
C TRP A 468 -26.47 19.13 -4.17
N ILE A 469 -26.63 20.44 -3.98
CA ILE A 469 -27.34 21.28 -4.95
C ILE A 469 -26.63 21.24 -6.31
N LEU A 470 -25.30 21.34 -6.31
CA LEU A 470 -24.48 21.26 -7.52
C LEU A 470 -24.61 19.89 -8.20
N GLN A 471 -24.50 18.81 -7.44
CA GLN A 471 -24.70 17.43 -7.95
C GLN A 471 -26.08 17.23 -8.56
N LYS A 472 -27.12 17.72 -7.87
CA LYS A 472 -28.50 17.66 -8.38
C LYS A 472 -28.67 18.46 -9.66
N PHE A 473 -28.02 19.61 -9.78
CA PHE A 473 -28.04 20.41 -11.00
C PHE A 473 -27.34 19.68 -12.16
N LEU A 474 -26.14 19.14 -11.92
CA LEU A 474 -25.36 18.41 -12.92
C LEU A 474 -26.03 17.10 -13.34
N SER A 475 -26.83 16.46 -12.49
CA SER A 475 -27.53 15.20 -12.80
C SER A 475 -28.55 15.32 -13.93
N ASN A 476 -28.98 16.55 -14.28
CA ASN A 476 -29.85 16.82 -15.42
C ASN A 476 -29.09 16.96 -16.74
N MET A 477 -27.76 16.89 -16.72
CA MET A 477 -26.88 17.03 -17.87
C MET A 477 -26.28 15.68 -18.24
N ASN A 478 -25.81 15.53 -19.49
CA ASN A 478 -24.97 14.39 -19.83
C ASN A 478 -23.54 14.58 -19.29
N THR A 479 -22.76 13.47 -19.21
CA THR A 479 -21.39 13.47 -18.64
C THR A 479 -20.48 14.55 -19.25
N ILE A 480 -20.63 14.84 -20.57
CA ILE A 480 -19.78 15.81 -21.28
C ILE A 480 -20.17 17.23 -20.89
N GLU A 481 -21.45 17.55 -21.00
CA GLU A 481 -21.99 18.88 -20.64
C GLU A 481 -21.72 19.21 -19.17
N ALA A 482 -21.91 18.24 -18.28
CA ALA A 482 -21.65 18.43 -16.84
C ALA A 482 -20.18 18.78 -16.57
N MET A 483 -19.23 18.08 -17.22
CA MET A 483 -17.81 18.35 -17.04
C MET A 483 -17.37 19.68 -17.66
N GLU A 484 -17.83 20.00 -18.89
CA GLU A 484 -17.50 21.27 -19.55
C GLU A 484 -18.06 22.46 -18.74
N PHE A 485 -19.31 22.37 -18.30
CA PHE A 485 -19.92 23.38 -17.42
C PHE A 485 -19.12 23.58 -16.13
N LEU A 486 -18.78 22.49 -15.45
CA LEU A 486 -18.04 22.55 -14.20
C LEU A 486 -16.67 23.23 -14.37
N ILE A 487 -15.89 22.78 -15.38
CA ILE A 487 -14.57 23.34 -15.67
C ILE A 487 -14.68 24.84 -16.01
N GLU A 488 -15.67 25.25 -16.87
CA GLU A 488 -15.87 26.65 -17.23
C GLU A 488 -16.11 27.52 -15.98
N LYS A 489 -16.95 27.04 -15.06
CA LYS A 489 -17.27 27.77 -13.83
C LYS A 489 -16.07 27.82 -12.87
N MET A 490 -15.39 26.68 -12.67
CA MET A 490 -14.24 26.61 -11.77
C MET A 490 -13.03 27.42 -12.25
N LYS A 491 -12.85 27.63 -13.57
CA LYS A 491 -11.80 28.50 -14.13
C LYS A 491 -11.89 29.96 -13.63
N LYS A 492 -13.05 30.42 -13.23
CA LYS A 492 -13.29 31.79 -12.73
C LYS A 492 -12.88 31.97 -11.26
N HIS A 493 -12.60 30.86 -10.56
CA HIS A 493 -12.32 30.84 -9.14
C HIS A 493 -11.01 30.11 -8.85
N LYS A 494 -10.17 30.70 -7.99
CA LYS A 494 -8.87 30.11 -7.65
C LYS A 494 -8.98 28.93 -6.69
N VAL A 495 -9.98 28.96 -5.79
CA VAL A 495 -10.20 27.92 -4.77
C VAL A 495 -11.65 27.42 -4.82
N ASN A 496 -11.87 26.22 -4.31
CA ASN A 496 -13.18 25.56 -4.31
C ASN A 496 -14.19 26.31 -3.43
N ARG A 497 -13.74 26.90 -2.34
CA ARG A 497 -14.60 27.70 -1.45
C ARG A 497 -15.20 28.90 -2.17
N ASP A 498 -14.38 29.68 -2.90
CA ASP A 498 -14.86 30.83 -3.69
C ASP A 498 -15.87 30.40 -4.75
N PHE A 499 -15.65 29.22 -5.36
CA PHE A 499 -16.58 28.66 -6.33
C PHE A 499 -17.93 28.32 -5.70
N LEU A 500 -17.95 27.62 -4.55
CA LEU A 500 -19.18 27.31 -3.83
C LEU A 500 -19.91 28.56 -3.33
N ASP A 501 -19.20 29.57 -2.83
CA ASP A 501 -19.77 30.83 -2.36
C ASP A 501 -20.38 31.66 -3.51
N SER A 502 -19.84 31.53 -4.73
CA SER A 502 -20.37 32.22 -5.91
C SER A 502 -21.75 31.72 -6.36
N MET A 503 -22.11 30.49 -5.97
CA MET A 503 -23.41 29.90 -6.32
C MET A 503 -24.57 30.63 -5.62
N ASN A 504 -24.37 31.22 -4.44
CA ASN A 504 -25.38 31.92 -3.68
C ASN A 504 -25.58 33.40 -4.11
N LYS A 505 -24.65 33.98 -4.88
CA LYS A 505 -24.68 35.41 -5.24
C LYS A 505 -25.60 35.80 -6.40
N LYS A 506 -26.37 34.88 -6.97
CA LYS A 506 -27.20 35.15 -8.15
C LYS A 506 -28.61 35.64 -7.88
N ASP A 507 -29.14 35.54 -6.67
CA ASP A 507 -30.54 35.94 -6.37
C ASP A 507 -30.71 37.43 -6.04
N ASP A 508 -29.63 38.13 -5.65
CA ASP A 508 -29.75 39.57 -5.25
C ASP A 508 -29.86 40.55 -6.44
N LYS A 509 -29.50 40.15 -7.67
CA LYS A 509 -29.57 41.04 -8.84
C LYS A 509 -30.92 41.05 -9.55
N ASN A 510 -31.75 40.03 -9.35
CA ASN A 510 -33.11 40.00 -9.94
C ASN A 510 -34.18 40.69 -9.09
N THR A 511 -33.90 40.92 -7.78
CA THR A 511 -34.87 41.57 -6.89
C THR A 511 -34.80 43.09 -6.98
N GLN A 512 -33.71 43.67 -7.48
CA GLN A 512 -33.57 45.12 -7.65
C GLN A 512 -34.15 45.68 -8.95
N ASN A 513 -34.43 44.81 -9.96
CA ASN A 513 -35.06 45.25 -11.20
C ASN A 513 -36.60 45.13 -11.19
N SER A 514 -37.22 44.61 -10.14
CA SER A 514 -38.70 44.51 -10.02
C SER A 514 -39.33 45.65 -9.24
N ASN A 515 -38.53 46.57 -8.69
CA ASN A 515 -39.05 47.73 -7.93
C ASN A 515 -38.92 49.08 -8.66
N ASN A 516 -38.63 49.08 -9.96
CA ASN A 516 -38.62 50.28 -10.81
C ASN A 516 -39.48 50.09 -12.05
N ILE A 517 -40.76 49.71 -11.87
CA ILE A 517 -41.81 49.91 -12.85
C ILE A 517 -43.02 50.49 -12.13
#